data_8aa76c59f3fbc906510aa54b2416146b
#
_entry.id   8aa76c59f3fbc906510aa54b2416146b
#
_cell.length_a   1.000
_cell.length_b   1.000
_cell.length_c   1.000
_cell.angle_alpha   90.00
_cell.angle_beta   90.00
_cell.angle_gamma   90.00
#
_symmetry.space_group_name_H-M   'P 1'
#
loop_
_entity.id
_entity.type
_entity.pdbx_description
1 polymer ?
#
loop_
_entity_poly.entity_id
_entity_poly.type
_entity_poly.pdbx_seq_one_letter_code
_entity_poly.pdbx_strand_id
1 'polypeptide(L)'
;IIAPDKLQVGSRIVAGPEAEPNVGNAMPLRFIPVGAVVHAVELVPGRGAQLARSAGTSVQVQGRDGNYVTLRLQSGELRRVHGESYATIGSVGNADHKNIVLGKAGRTRWLGRKPHQRGASMNPVDHPHGGGEGRSSSGRPPVSPWGQQAKGLKTRSRRKTSSRFIVRR
;
A
#
# COMPACT_ATOMS: atom_id res chain seq x y z
N ILE A 1 -2.06 4.75 -17.87
CA ILE A 1 -1.90 5.32 -16.54
C ILE A 1 -2.85 4.67 -15.53
N ILE A 2 -2.60 4.85 -14.23
CA ILE A 2 -3.60 4.60 -13.20
C ILE A 2 -4.52 5.81 -13.20
N ALA A 3 -5.80 5.61 -13.51
CA ALA A 3 -6.75 6.72 -13.62
C ALA A 3 -6.96 7.42 -12.27
N PRO A 4 -6.66 8.70 -12.16
CA PRO A 4 -7.00 9.47 -10.97
C PRO A 4 -8.50 9.71 -10.86
N ASP A 5 -8.94 10.04 -9.65
CA ASP A 5 -10.31 10.47 -9.40
C ASP A 5 -10.61 11.75 -10.20
N LYS A 6 -11.84 11.83 -10.73
CA LYS A 6 -12.35 12.98 -11.53
C LYS A 6 -11.65 13.24 -12.87
N LEU A 7 -10.79 12.33 -13.35
CA LEU A 7 -10.25 12.46 -14.71
C LEU A 7 -11.35 12.13 -15.72
N GLN A 8 -11.52 13.00 -16.71
CA GLN A 8 -12.50 12.82 -17.78
C GLN A 8 -11.86 12.20 -19.03
N VAL A 9 -12.67 11.49 -19.82
CA VAL A 9 -12.24 10.98 -21.11
C VAL A 9 -11.95 12.15 -22.05
N GLY A 10 -10.80 12.11 -22.74
CA GLY A 10 -10.33 13.19 -23.60
C GLY A 10 -9.41 14.23 -22.89
N SER A 11 -9.25 14.13 -21.57
CA SER A 11 -8.30 15.00 -20.86
C SER A 11 -6.86 14.74 -21.32
N ARG A 12 -6.13 15.79 -21.62
CA ARG A 12 -4.70 15.70 -21.97
C ARG A 12 -3.88 15.56 -20.70
N ILE A 13 -2.97 14.60 -20.67
CA ILE A 13 -2.07 14.32 -19.56
C ILE A 13 -0.64 14.54 -20.03
N VAL A 14 0.14 15.18 -19.18
CA VAL A 14 1.55 15.49 -19.43
C VAL A 14 2.41 14.87 -18.35
N ALA A 15 3.57 14.32 -18.74
CA ALA A 15 4.57 13.82 -17.80
C ALA A 15 5.90 14.54 -18.08
N GLY A 16 6.47 15.14 -17.05
CA GLY A 16 7.75 15.85 -17.17
C GLY A 16 7.96 16.86 -16.05
N PRO A 17 9.17 17.44 -15.97
CA PRO A 17 9.50 18.44 -14.95
C PRO A 17 8.75 19.77 -15.15
N GLU A 18 8.34 20.08 -16.38
CA GLU A 18 7.62 21.30 -16.75
C GLU A 18 6.09 21.12 -16.76
N ALA A 19 5.60 19.94 -16.36
CA ALA A 19 4.17 19.67 -16.31
C ALA A 19 3.51 20.56 -15.24
N GLU A 20 2.35 21.10 -15.56
CA GLU A 20 1.53 21.81 -14.57
C GLU A 20 0.97 20.84 -13.51
N PRO A 21 0.75 21.29 -12.25
CA PRO A 21 0.25 20.43 -11.18
C PRO A 21 -1.25 20.14 -11.28
N ASN A 22 -1.71 19.78 -12.48
CA ASN A 22 -3.09 19.39 -12.77
C ASN A 22 -3.32 17.90 -12.49
N VAL A 23 -4.55 17.51 -12.15
CA VAL A 23 -4.91 16.11 -11.86
C VAL A 23 -4.60 15.23 -13.06
N GLY A 24 -3.82 14.17 -12.83
CA GLY A 24 -3.37 13.22 -13.83
C GLY A 24 -1.97 13.48 -14.39
N ASN A 25 -1.43 14.68 -14.23
CA ASN A 25 -0.08 14.97 -14.64
C ASN A 25 0.96 14.36 -13.70
N ALA A 26 2.08 13.89 -14.26
CA ALA A 26 3.17 13.26 -13.52
C ALA A 26 4.42 14.14 -13.60
N MET A 27 5.04 14.38 -12.44
CA MET A 27 6.26 15.19 -12.36
C MET A 27 7.16 14.73 -11.20
N PRO A 28 8.45 15.14 -11.19
CA PRO A 28 9.33 14.90 -10.05
C PRO A 28 8.79 15.57 -8.79
N LEU A 29 8.89 14.88 -7.65
CA LEU A 29 8.35 15.32 -6.35
C LEU A 29 8.86 16.70 -5.94
N ARG A 30 10.07 17.07 -6.34
CA ARG A 30 10.66 18.40 -6.03
C ARG A 30 9.87 19.58 -6.61
N PHE A 31 9.12 19.37 -7.70
CA PHE A 31 8.32 20.42 -8.32
C PHE A 31 6.87 20.44 -7.81
N ILE A 32 6.43 19.39 -7.14
CA ILE A 32 5.05 19.28 -6.63
C ILE A 32 4.88 20.20 -5.41
N PRO A 33 3.85 21.03 -5.35
CA PRO A 33 3.60 21.92 -4.20
C PRO A 33 3.44 21.14 -2.89
N VAL A 34 3.92 21.72 -1.79
CA VAL A 34 3.66 21.19 -0.45
C VAL A 34 2.17 21.26 -0.15
N GLY A 35 1.63 20.23 0.47
CA GLY A 35 0.19 20.07 0.72
C GLY A 35 -0.55 19.32 -0.40
N ALA A 36 0.03 19.22 -1.60
CA ALA A 36 -0.60 18.52 -2.72
C ALA A 36 -0.83 17.03 -2.42
N VAL A 37 -1.92 16.52 -2.95
CA VAL A 37 -2.28 15.10 -2.92
C VAL A 37 -1.76 14.44 -4.19
N VAL A 38 -1.04 13.33 -4.04
CA VAL A 38 -0.41 12.59 -5.13
C VAL A 38 -0.67 11.09 -5.02
N HIS A 39 -0.51 10.38 -6.12
CA HIS A 39 -0.57 8.91 -6.19
C HIS A 39 0.52 8.37 -7.12
N ALA A 40 0.59 7.07 -7.27
CA ALA A 40 1.56 6.39 -8.14
C ALA A 40 3.00 6.89 -7.93
N VAL A 41 3.44 6.95 -6.66
CA VAL A 41 4.73 7.54 -6.28
C VAL A 41 5.86 6.52 -6.41
N GLU A 42 6.97 6.93 -7.01
CA GLU A 42 8.21 6.17 -7.03
C GLU A 42 8.94 6.23 -5.69
N LEU A 43 9.60 5.15 -5.32
CA LEU A 43 10.52 5.11 -4.15
C LEU A 43 11.96 5.46 -4.52
N VAL A 44 12.34 5.13 -5.75
CA VAL A 44 13.65 5.39 -6.33
C VAL A 44 13.42 5.95 -7.73
N PRO A 45 14.11 7.02 -8.13
CA PRO A 45 13.94 7.62 -9.45
C PRO A 45 14.09 6.59 -10.57
N GLY A 46 13.18 6.60 -11.55
CA GLY A 46 13.21 5.73 -12.73
C GLY A 46 12.82 4.27 -12.48
N ARG A 47 12.46 3.89 -11.25
CA ARG A 47 12.09 2.50 -10.91
C ARG A 47 10.61 2.20 -11.10
N GLY A 48 9.83 3.19 -11.42
CA GLY A 48 8.39 3.10 -11.58
C GLY A 48 7.61 3.23 -10.26
N ALA A 49 6.34 3.50 -10.38
CA ALA A 49 5.45 3.76 -9.26
C ALA A 49 5.27 2.53 -8.35
N GLN A 50 5.43 2.73 -7.05
CA GLN A 50 5.32 1.69 -6.04
C GLN A 50 4.34 2.01 -4.92
N LEU A 51 4.16 3.30 -4.56
CA LEU A 51 3.26 3.74 -3.50
C LEU A 51 1.96 4.30 -4.07
N ALA A 52 0.87 4.18 -3.31
CA ALA A 52 -0.46 4.72 -3.62
C ALA A 52 -0.94 4.35 -5.04
N ARG A 53 -1.04 3.06 -5.33
CA ARG A 53 -1.50 2.52 -6.62
C ARG A 53 -2.88 1.89 -6.56
N SER A 54 -3.31 1.46 -5.37
CA SER A 54 -4.62 0.82 -5.18
C SER A 54 -5.77 1.82 -5.28
N ALA A 55 -6.95 1.35 -5.61
CA ALA A 55 -8.16 2.16 -5.72
C ALA A 55 -8.38 3.04 -4.47
N GLY A 56 -8.67 4.31 -4.67
CA GLY A 56 -8.93 5.29 -3.62
C GLY A 56 -7.72 5.68 -2.76
N THR A 57 -6.51 5.22 -3.08
CA THR A 57 -5.32 5.57 -2.29
C THR A 57 -4.70 6.89 -2.73
N SER A 58 -4.08 7.55 -1.78
CA SER A 58 -3.34 8.80 -2.00
C SER A 58 -2.22 8.98 -0.98
N VAL A 59 -1.33 9.91 -1.26
CA VAL A 59 -0.22 10.33 -0.41
C VAL A 59 -0.20 11.86 -0.41
N GLN A 60 0.10 12.48 0.71
CA GLN A 60 0.23 13.93 0.81
C GLN A 60 1.69 14.35 0.90
N VAL A 61 2.07 15.35 0.13
CA VAL A 61 3.38 16.00 0.21
C VAL A 61 3.39 16.91 1.44
N GLN A 62 4.26 16.65 2.41
CA GLN A 62 4.30 17.39 3.67
C GLN A 62 5.39 18.46 3.71
N GLY A 63 6.52 18.22 3.06
CA GLY A 63 7.64 19.16 3.10
C GLY A 63 8.79 18.71 2.22
N ARG A 64 9.74 19.61 2.04
CA ARG A 64 10.99 19.38 1.28
C ARG A 64 12.18 19.65 2.20
N ASP A 65 13.17 18.77 2.11
CA ASP A 65 14.40 18.87 2.88
C ASP A 65 15.58 18.47 1.97
N GLY A 66 16.26 19.46 1.43
CA GLY A 66 17.33 19.27 0.47
C GLY A 66 16.89 18.46 -0.74
N ASN A 67 17.55 17.31 -0.97
CA ASN A 67 17.24 16.42 -2.09
C ASN A 67 16.06 15.46 -1.80
N TYR A 68 15.44 15.55 -0.63
CA TYR A 68 14.36 14.67 -0.22
C TYR A 68 13.05 15.42 -0.02
N VAL A 69 11.96 14.71 -0.30
CA VAL A 69 10.59 15.17 -0.04
C VAL A 69 9.96 14.26 1.00
N THR A 70 9.36 14.84 2.03
CA THR A 70 8.65 14.10 3.06
C THR A 70 7.21 13.89 2.65
N LEU A 71 6.80 12.65 2.61
CA LEU A 71 5.47 12.20 2.23
C LEU A 71 4.74 11.60 3.44
N ARG A 72 3.47 11.96 3.60
CA ARG A 72 2.55 11.32 4.52
C ARG A 72 1.76 10.25 3.78
N LEU A 73 2.03 9.00 4.11
CA LEU A 73 1.32 7.85 3.52
C LEU A 73 -0.07 7.70 4.14
N GLN A 74 -0.95 6.95 3.48
CA GLN A 74 -2.30 6.67 3.98
C GLN A 74 -2.30 5.94 5.35
N SER A 75 -1.25 5.18 5.66
CA SER A 75 -1.06 4.55 6.97
C SER A 75 -0.69 5.52 8.11
N GLY A 76 -0.45 6.81 7.80
CA GLY A 76 0.09 7.80 8.72
C GLY A 76 1.62 7.86 8.78
N GLU A 77 2.33 6.90 8.18
CA GLU A 77 3.80 6.91 8.13
C GLU A 77 4.31 8.14 7.39
N LEU A 78 5.24 8.85 7.99
CA LEU A 78 6.01 9.92 7.36
C LEU A 78 7.29 9.32 6.78
N ARG A 79 7.48 9.47 5.48
CA ARG A 79 8.59 8.87 4.75
C ARG A 79 9.27 9.86 3.84
N ARG A 80 10.61 9.87 3.84
CA ARG A 80 11.42 10.64 2.89
C ARG A 80 11.59 9.85 1.59
N VAL A 81 11.41 10.54 0.46
CA VAL A 81 11.61 10.00 -0.88
C VAL A 81 12.46 11.01 -1.65
N HIS A 82 13.31 10.53 -2.55
CA HIS A 82 14.18 11.40 -3.35
C HIS A 82 13.35 12.35 -4.22
N GLY A 83 13.75 13.62 -4.31
CA GLY A 83 13.00 14.66 -5.03
C GLY A 83 12.86 14.42 -6.54
N GLU A 84 13.77 13.64 -7.16
CA GLU A 84 13.68 13.24 -8.56
C GLU A 84 12.70 12.09 -8.81
N SER A 85 12.19 11.43 -7.76
CA SER A 85 11.16 10.40 -7.90
C SER A 85 9.88 11.02 -8.44
N TYR A 86 9.26 10.37 -9.43
CA TYR A 86 8.02 10.83 -10.02
C TYR A 86 6.81 10.47 -9.16
N ALA A 87 5.83 11.34 -9.21
CA ALA A 87 4.50 11.11 -8.65
C ALA A 87 3.44 11.75 -9.56
N THR A 88 2.22 11.24 -9.52
CA THR A 88 1.08 11.76 -10.29
C THR A 88 0.17 12.54 -9.36
N ILE A 89 -0.29 13.71 -9.81
CA ILE A 89 -1.18 14.59 -9.04
C ILE A 89 -2.58 13.97 -8.92
N GLY A 90 -3.17 14.09 -7.73
CA GLY A 90 -4.50 13.60 -7.41
C GLY A 90 -4.50 12.28 -6.62
N SER A 91 -5.67 11.75 -6.34
CA SER A 91 -5.90 10.43 -5.73
C SER A 91 -6.28 9.41 -6.79
N VAL A 92 -6.06 8.14 -6.53
CA VAL A 92 -6.50 7.05 -7.41
C VAL A 92 -8.02 6.99 -7.41
N GLY A 93 -8.62 6.83 -8.58
CA GLY A 93 -10.07 6.68 -8.73
C GLY A 93 -10.63 5.37 -8.14
N ASN A 94 -11.94 5.15 -8.31
CA ASN A 94 -12.65 3.95 -7.85
C ASN A 94 -12.54 3.71 -6.33
N ALA A 95 -12.71 4.76 -5.53
CA ALA A 95 -12.56 4.70 -4.06
C ALA A 95 -13.51 3.69 -3.40
N ASP A 96 -14.68 3.45 -3.99
CA ASP A 96 -15.69 2.51 -3.49
C ASP A 96 -15.36 1.05 -3.75
N HIS A 97 -14.28 0.74 -4.45
CA HIS A 97 -13.86 -0.64 -4.70
C HIS A 97 -13.73 -1.47 -3.41
N LYS A 98 -13.30 -0.86 -2.31
CA LYS A 98 -13.20 -1.49 -1.00
C LYS A 98 -14.55 -1.92 -0.40
N ASN A 99 -15.64 -1.29 -0.83
CA ASN A 99 -17.00 -1.50 -0.32
C ASN A 99 -17.74 -2.60 -1.09
N ILE A 100 -17.12 -3.17 -2.14
CA ILE A 100 -17.74 -4.21 -2.98
C ILE A 100 -17.96 -5.48 -2.17
N VAL A 101 -19.24 -5.88 -2.07
CA VAL A 101 -19.63 -7.17 -1.49
C VAL A 101 -19.70 -8.22 -2.58
N LEU A 102 -18.93 -9.28 -2.44
CA LEU A 102 -18.87 -10.35 -3.45
C LEU A 102 -20.13 -11.23 -3.47
N GLY A 103 -20.89 -11.28 -2.37
CA GLY A 103 -22.16 -11.98 -2.23
C GLY A 103 -22.04 -13.50 -2.08
N LYS A 104 -21.22 -14.17 -2.87
CA LYS A 104 -21.07 -15.63 -2.84
C LYS A 104 -19.63 -16.09 -2.95
N ALA A 105 -19.30 -17.25 -2.37
CA ALA A 105 -17.96 -17.83 -2.38
C ALA A 105 -17.47 -18.15 -3.82
N GLY A 106 -18.38 -18.54 -4.73
CA GLY A 106 -18.05 -18.79 -6.12
C GLY A 106 -17.43 -17.58 -6.83
N ARG A 107 -17.89 -16.37 -6.55
CA ARG A 107 -17.31 -15.14 -7.10
C ARG A 107 -15.86 -14.93 -6.67
N THR A 108 -15.54 -15.27 -5.41
CA THR A 108 -14.16 -15.26 -4.92
C THR A 108 -13.27 -16.24 -5.69
N ARG A 109 -13.82 -17.43 -6.04
CA ARG A 109 -13.13 -18.44 -6.86
C ARG A 109 -12.89 -17.94 -8.28
N TRP A 110 -13.84 -17.26 -8.88
CA TRP A 110 -13.68 -16.64 -10.21
C TRP A 110 -12.56 -15.61 -10.26
N LEU A 111 -12.29 -14.92 -9.12
CA LEU A 111 -11.16 -14.01 -8.98
C LEU A 111 -9.82 -14.73 -8.70
N GLY A 112 -9.77 -16.06 -8.83
CA GLY A 112 -8.55 -16.87 -8.63
C GLY A 112 -8.17 -17.11 -7.16
N ARG A 113 -9.00 -16.71 -6.20
CA ARG A 113 -8.71 -16.91 -4.79
C ARG A 113 -9.11 -18.31 -4.33
N LYS A 114 -8.18 -19.05 -3.75
CA LYS A 114 -8.45 -20.34 -3.10
C LYS A 114 -9.00 -20.14 -1.68
N PRO A 115 -9.76 -21.12 -1.13
CA PRO A 115 -10.17 -21.11 0.27
C PRO A 115 -8.95 -21.05 1.19
N HIS A 116 -9.07 -20.27 2.26
CA HIS A 116 -8.06 -20.23 3.31
C HIS A 116 -8.51 -21.12 4.47
N GLN A 117 -7.74 -22.16 4.78
CA GLN A 117 -7.97 -23.02 5.93
C GLN A 117 -7.35 -22.41 7.19
N ARG A 118 -8.09 -22.43 8.29
CA ARG A 118 -7.58 -21.99 9.59
C ARG A 118 -6.71 -23.03 10.23
N GLY A 119 -5.63 -22.64 10.91
CA GLY A 119 -4.74 -23.58 11.62
C GLY A 119 -5.45 -24.47 12.63
N ALA A 120 -6.50 -23.95 13.31
CA ALA A 120 -7.32 -24.73 14.24
C ALA A 120 -8.17 -25.84 13.58
N SER A 121 -8.28 -25.85 12.25
CA SER A 121 -9.00 -26.89 11.49
C SER A 121 -8.04 -27.93 10.87
N MET A 122 -6.77 -27.84 11.19
CA MET A 122 -5.73 -28.75 10.72
C MET A 122 -5.39 -29.80 11.78
N ASN A 123 -4.62 -30.82 11.39
CA ASN A 123 -4.04 -31.77 12.32
C ASN A 123 -2.82 -31.16 13.05
N PRO A 124 -2.41 -31.70 14.21
CA PRO A 124 -1.24 -31.19 14.95
C PRO A 124 0.05 -31.21 14.15
N VAL A 125 0.21 -32.11 13.20
CA VAL A 125 1.39 -32.21 12.31
C VAL A 125 1.46 -30.99 11.34
N ASP A 126 0.33 -30.44 10.98
CA ASP A 126 0.24 -29.38 9.95
C ASP A 126 0.32 -27.96 10.53
N HIS A 127 -0.11 -27.79 11.78
CA HIS A 127 -0.16 -26.47 12.41
C HIS A 127 -0.09 -26.58 13.94
N PRO A 128 0.63 -25.66 14.64
CA PRO A 128 0.67 -25.59 16.10
C PRO A 128 -0.71 -25.41 16.78
N HIS A 129 -1.73 -24.94 16.06
CA HIS A 129 -3.12 -24.82 16.54
C HIS A 129 -3.98 -26.03 16.18
N GLY A 130 -3.41 -27.03 15.52
CA GLY A 130 -4.13 -28.22 15.07
C GLY A 130 -4.47 -29.16 16.20
N GLY A 131 -5.40 -30.10 15.91
CA GLY A 131 -5.87 -31.11 16.82
C GLY A 131 -7.04 -30.68 17.69
N GLY A 132 -7.43 -31.57 18.61
CA GLY A 132 -8.60 -31.45 19.49
C GLY A 132 -9.84 -32.12 18.92
N GLU A 133 -10.87 -32.28 19.76
CA GLU A 133 -12.17 -32.81 19.38
C GLU A 133 -13.19 -31.69 19.17
N GLY A 134 -14.00 -31.80 18.10
CA GLY A 134 -15.04 -30.87 17.76
C GLY A 134 -14.50 -29.45 17.50
N ARG A 135 -15.15 -28.44 18.05
CA ARG A 135 -14.76 -27.05 17.93
C ARG A 135 -13.77 -26.67 19.04
N SER A 136 -12.51 -27.05 18.87
CA SER A 136 -11.45 -26.70 19.81
C SER A 136 -10.92 -25.26 19.57
N SER A 137 -10.50 -24.60 20.67
CA SER A 137 -9.70 -23.39 20.62
C SER A 137 -8.22 -23.72 20.44
N SER A 138 -7.41 -22.76 19.98
CA SER A 138 -5.97 -22.99 19.79
C SER A 138 -5.19 -23.28 21.09
N GLY A 139 -5.78 -22.99 22.26
CA GLY A 139 -5.17 -23.20 23.59
C GLY A 139 -3.87 -22.42 23.88
N ARG A 140 -3.48 -21.53 22.97
CA ARG A 140 -2.24 -20.73 23.04
C ARG A 140 -2.40 -19.41 22.28
N PRO A 141 -1.50 -18.43 22.51
CA PRO A 141 -1.44 -17.23 21.69
C PRO A 141 -1.33 -17.55 20.20
N PRO A 142 -1.97 -16.75 19.32
CA PRO A 142 -1.93 -16.99 17.87
C PRO A 142 -0.51 -17.06 17.32
N VAL A 143 -0.20 -18.14 16.62
CA VAL A 143 1.09 -18.35 15.97
C VAL A 143 0.93 -18.74 14.50
N SER A 144 1.98 -18.55 13.72
CA SER A 144 2.07 -19.00 12.32
C SER A 144 2.28 -20.52 12.24
N PRO A 145 2.19 -21.15 11.05
CA PRO A 145 2.53 -22.57 10.88
C PRO A 145 3.93 -22.93 11.37
N TRP A 146 4.85 -21.98 11.39
CA TRP A 146 6.24 -22.17 11.87
C TRP A 146 6.42 -21.82 13.35
N GLY A 147 5.33 -21.60 14.09
CA GLY A 147 5.38 -21.29 15.52
C GLY A 147 5.69 -19.83 15.88
N GLN A 148 5.89 -18.98 14.90
CA GLN A 148 6.16 -17.55 15.14
C GLN A 148 4.89 -16.84 15.59
N GLN A 149 4.99 -16.00 16.62
CA GLN A 149 3.87 -15.24 17.15
C GLN A 149 3.23 -14.35 16.06
N ALA A 150 1.92 -14.49 15.84
CA ALA A 150 1.19 -13.81 14.76
C ALA A 150 0.66 -12.44 15.17
N LYS A 151 0.49 -12.17 16.47
CA LYS A 151 0.02 -10.86 16.98
C LYS A 151 1.07 -10.23 17.90
N GLY A 152 1.27 -8.92 17.76
CA GLY A 152 2.16 -8.12 18.60
C GLY A 152 3.65 -8.20 18.28
N LEU A 153 4.11 -9.19 17.53
CA LEU A 153 5.51 -9.31 17.14
C LEU A 153 5.86 -8.29 16.04
N LYS A 154 6.87 -7.49 16.31
CA LYS A 154 7.43 -6.56 15.32
C LYS A 154 8.34 -7.33 14.36
N THR A 155 7.83 -7.70 13.17
CA THR A 155 8.55 -8.54 12.20
C THR A 155 9.48 -7.78 11.27
N ARG A 156 9.41 -6.45 11.22
CA ARG A 156 10.33 -5.65 10.41
C ARG A 156 11.77 -5.81 10.90
N SER A 157 12.68 -6.20 10.02
CA SER A 157 14.11 -6.28 10.35
C SER A 157 14.64 -4.91 10.82
N ARG A 158 15.34 -4.89 11.96
CA ARG A 158 15.98 -3.69 12.50
C ARG A 158 17.10 -3.16 11.58
N ARG A 159 17.76 -4.06 10.84
CA ARG A 159 18.87 -3.74 9.93
C ARG A 159 18.42 -3.36 8.51
N LYS A 160 17.11 -3.26 8.27
CA LYS A 160 16.60 -2.92 6.93
C LYS A 160 17.02 -1.50 6.54
N THR A 161 17.81 -1.37 5.47
CA THR A 161 18.36 -0.09 4.98
C THR A 161 17.31 0.98 4.73
N SER A 162 16.11 0.58 4.26
CA SER A 162 15.00 1.50 4.03
C SER A 162 14.42 2.12 5.32
N SER A 163 14.86 1.71 6.51
CA SER A 163 14.41 2.29 7.78
C SER A 163 14.88 3.73 7.96
N ARG A 164 16.03 4.10 7.36
CA ARG A 164 16.58 5.47 7.37
C ARG A 164 15.68 6.51 6.70
N PHE A 165 14.79 6.07 5.82
CA PHE A 165 13.84 6.95 5.11
C PHE A 165 12.52 7.13 5.86
N ILE A 166 12.29 6.42 6.94
CA ILE A 166 11.07 6.56 7.76
C ILE A 166 11.36 7.59 8.85
N VAL A 167 10.62 8.69 8.83
CA VAL A 167 10.74 9.77 9.83
C VAL A 167 9.90 9.43 11.05
N ARG A 168 8.67 8.99 10.82
CA ARG A 168 7.70 8.65 11.88
C ARG A 168 6.75 7.56 11.41
N ARG A 169 6.35 6.67 12.34
CA ARG A 169 5.30 5.65 12.15
C ARG A 169 4.08 5.97 12.97
#